data_1d358dfbb362dd71f4a5dcd068b98df9
#
_entry.id   1d358dfbb362dd71f4a5dcd068b98df9
#
_cell.length_a   1.000
_cell.length_b   1.000
_cell.length_c   1.000
_cell.angle_alpha   90.00
_cell.angle_beta   90.00
_cell.angle_gamma   90.00
#
_symmetry.space_group_name_H-M   'P 1'
#
loop_
_entity.id
_entity.type
_entity.pdbx_description
1 polymer ?
#
loop_
_entity_poly.entity_id
_entity_poly.type
_entity_poly.pdbx_seq_one_letter_code
_entity_poly.pdbx_strand_id
1 'polypeptide(L)'
;DVKFPETENNSHRKIVSLDKSWRVKFTHTNADSITSLIPETKVSLPNNLDDYYGYRQLKHGNLHGSAVYQRSINVEKREEKRYFLELQGVETYATLIVNGYRYPKELVGRTVFTEDITQHLHNGDNELSIEVDHPEYIKDSPWVCGGCSSEWGFSEGSQPFGIYRPVSL
;
A
#
# COMPACT_ATOMS: atom_id res chain seq x y z
N ASP A 1 6.57 -42.11 4.67
CA ASP A 1 5.52 -41.13 4.38
C ASP A 1 5.15 -40.38 5.65
N VAL A 2 5.60 -39.14 5.74
CA VAL A 2 5.22 -38.23 6.83
C VAL A 2 3.85 -37.67 6.47
N LYS A 3 2.80 -38.13 7.13
CA LYS A 3 1.49 -37.50 7.05
C LYS A 3 1.50 -36.28 7.96
N PHE A 4 1.42 -35.09 7.35
CA PHE A 4 1.10 -33.90 8.12
C PHE A 4 -0.36 -33.99 8.58
N PRO A 5 -0.65 -33.62 9.85
CA PRO A 5 -2.04 -33.57 10.29
C PRO A 5 -2.79 -32.55 9.41
N GLU A 6 -3.93 -32.96 8.90
CA GLU A 6 -4.87 -32.02 8.27
C GLU A 6 -5.29 -31.04 9.37
N THR A 7 -4.76 -29.84 9.32
CA THR A 7 -5.27 -28.73 10.13
C THR A 7 -6.64 -28.40 9.59
N GLU A 8 -7.69 -28.78 10.32
CA GLU A 8 -9.02 -28.25 10.09
C GLU A 8 -8.89 -26.72 10.09
N ASN A 9 -9.10 -26.12 8.91
CA ASN A 9 -9.00 -24.67 8.72
C ASN A 9 -10.27 -24.04 9.30
N ASN A 10 -10.42 -24.11 10.63
CA ASN A 10 -11.50 -23.47 11.40
C ASN A 10 -11.20 -21.95 11.56
N SER A 11 -10.70 -21.30 10.52
CA SER A 11 -10.56 -19.86 10.57
C SER A 11 -11.94 -19.25 10.39
N HIS A 12 -12.49 -18.72 11.47
CA HIS A 12 -13.68 -17.87 11.44
C HIS A 12 -13.42 -16.50 10.79
N ARG A 13 -12.30 -16.37 10.08
CA ARG A 13 -11.92 -15.14 9.37
C ARG A 13 -12.66 -15.08 8.03
N LYS A 14 -13.28 -13.94 7.78
CA LYS A 14 -13.80 -13.57 6.47
C LYS A 14 -12.84 -12.56 5.85
N ILE A 15 -12.34 -12.85 4.67
CA ILE A 15 -11.48 -11.94 3.92
C ILE A 15 -12.31 -11.27 2.83
N VAL A 16 -12.25 -9.95 2.78
CA VAL A 16 -12.91 -9.13 1.77
C VAL A 16 -11.83 -8.38 0.99
N SER A 17 -11.71 -8.68 -0.33
CA SER A 17 -10.78 -7.94 -1.19
C SER A 17 -11.20 -6.49 -1.31
N LEU A 18 -10.23 -5.61 -1.18
CA LEU A 18 -10.38 -4.17 -1.37
C LEU A 18 -9.66 -3.66 -2.63
N ASP A 19 -9.32 -4.52 -3.58
CA ASP A 19 -8.47 -4.17 -4.71
C ASP A 19 -9.09 -3.21 -5.73
N LYS A 20 -10.41 -3.06 -5.73
CA LYS A 20 -11.12 -2.24 -6.71
C LYS A 20 -11.52 -0.87 -6.16
N SER A 21 -11.78 0.07 -7.08
CA SER A 21 -12.41 1.37 -6.79
C SER A 21 -11.57 2.31 -5.94
N TRP A 22 -10.27 2.27 -6.10
CA TRP A 22 -9.37 3.27 -5.54
C TRP A 22 -9.26 4.50 -6.45
N ARG A 23 -9.02 5.64 -5.83
CA ARG A 23 -8.54 6.86 -6.48
C ARG A 23 -7.14 7.12 -5.97
N VAL A 24 -6.23 7.46 -6.85
CA VAL A 24 -4.86 7.80 -6.50
C VAL A 24 -4.53 9.20 -6.97
N LYS A 25 -3.84 9.95 -6.13
CA LYS A 25 -3.32 11.27 -6.41
C LYS A 25 -1.89 11.37 -5.91
N PHE A 26 -1.00 11.87 -6.76
CA PHE A 26 0.34 12.24 -6.33
C PHE A 26 0.29 13.48 -5.44
N THR A 27 1.09 13.48 -4.38
CA THR A 27 1.27 14.63 -3.51
C THR A 27 2.65 15.26 -3.67
N HIS A 28 3.63 14.43 -4.01
CA HIS A 28 4.99 14.86 -4.30
C HIS A 28 5.68 13.82 -5.17
N THR A 29 6.54 14.24 -6.11
CA THR A 29 7.46 13.34 -6.84
C THR A 29 8.78 14.02 -7.16
N ASN A 30 9.82 13.24 -7.46
CA ASN A 30 11.09 13.71 -8.00
C ASN A 30 10.98 14.19 -9.47
N ALA A 31 9.82 14.02 -10.06
CA ALA A 31 9.49 14.46 -11.42
C ALA A 31 8.45 15.60 -11.39
N ASP A 32 8.82 16.75 -10.81
CA ASP A 32 7.92 17.89 -10.57
C ASP A 32 7.09 18.33 -11.77
N SER A 33 7.63 18.18 -12.98
CA SER A 33 6.91 18.48 -14.21
C SER A 33 5.76 17.51 -14.52
N ILE A 34 5.76 16.32 -13.90
CA ILE A 34 4.75 15.28 -14.13
C ILE A 34 3.61 15.43 -13.14
N THR A 35 3.88 15.79 -11.90
CA THR A 35 2.86 15.87 -10.84
C THR A 35 1.76 16.88 -11.12
N SER A 36 2.08 17.99 -11.77
CA SER A 36 1.10 18.99 -12.15
C SER A 36 0.20 18.55 -13.31
N LEU A 37 0.61 17.51 -14.03
CA LEU A 37 -0.09 17.01 -15.23
C LEU A 37 -0.94 15.77 -14.94
N ILE A 38 -0.76 15.11 -13.80
CA ILE A 38 -1.47 13.87 -13.48
C ILE A 38 -2.66 14.17 -12.57
N PRO A 39 -3.88 14.14 -13.11
CA PRO A 39 -5.08 14.31 -12.30
C PRO A 39 -5.26 13.08 -11.39
N GLU A 40 -6.09 13.25 -10.36
CA GLU A 40 -6.58 12.11 -9.59
C GLU A 40 -7.16 11.04 -10.52
N THR A 41 -6.67 9.81 -10.39
CA THR A 41 -7.00 8.72 -11.31
C THR A 41 -7.63 7.56 -10.58
N LYS A 42 -8.63 6.93 -11.20
CA LYS A 42 -9.21 5.68 -10.72
C LYS A 42 -8.32 4.51 -11.07
N VAL A 43 -8.01 3.68 -10.08
CA VAL A 43 -7.15 2.51 -10.23
C VAL A 43 -7.74 1.29 -9.55
N SER A 44 -7.26 0.12 -9.95
CA SER A 44 -7.41 -1.13 -9.21
C SER A 44 -6.03 -1.59 -8.72
N LEU A 45 -6.02 -2.27 -7.58
CA LEU A 45 -4.82 -2.89 -7.04
C LEU A 45 -4.66 -4.33 -7.60
N PRO A 46 -3.48 -4.83 -7.73
CA PRO A 46 -2.18 -4.16 -7.58
C PRO A 46 -1.98 -3.00 -8.54
N ASN A 47 -1.32 -1.94 -8.09
CA ASN A 47 -1.04 -0.76 -8.91
C ASN A 47 0.43 -0.33 -8.76
N ASN A 48 1.10 -0.18 -9.89
CA ASN A 48 2.45 0.35 -9.98
C ASN A 48 2.39 1.69 -10.73
N LEU A 49 2.66 2.76 -10.02
CA LEU A 49 2.58 4.11 -10.57
C LEU A 49 3.64 4.38 -11.64
N ASP A 50 4.83 3.77 -11.52
CA ASP A 50 5.88 3.90 -12.53
C ASP A 50 5.44 3.37 -13.89
N ASP A 51 4.83 2.19 -13.89
CA ASP A 51 4.39 1.54 -15.12
C ASP A 51 3.13 2.20 -15.68
N TYR A 52 2.21 2.59 -14.79
CA TYR A 52 0.95 3.21 -15.19
C TYR A 52 1.15 4.52 -15.97
N TYR A 53 2.13 5.32 -15.55
CA TYR A 53 2.44 6.59 -16.22
C TYR A 53 3.59 6.49 -17.23
N GLY A 54 4.12 5.28 -17.47
CA GLY A 54 5.19 5.06 -18.42
C GLY A 54 6.51 5.73 -18.04
N TYR A 55 6.71 6.05 -16.76
CA TYR A 55 7.89 6.78 -16.31
C TYR A 55 9.19 6.07 -16.67
N ARG A 56 9.24 4.75 -16.51
CA ARG A 56 10.40 3.94 -16.85
C ARG A 56 10.75 3.92 -18.33
N GLN A 57 9.77 4.14 -19.20
CA GLN A 57 10.00 4.24 -20.64
C GLN A 57 10.59 5.59 -21.02
N LEU A 58 10.37 6.61 -20.21
CA LEU A 58 10.79 7.99 -20.48
C LEU A 58 12.09 8.36 -19.82
N LYS A 59 12.42 7.75 -18.69
CA LYS A 59 13.65 8.04 -17.91
C LYS A 59 14.22 6.76 -17.34
N HIS A 60 15.55 6.76 -17.16
CA HIS A 60 16.19 5.74 -16.33
C HIS A 60 15.88 6.01 -14.87
N GLY A 61 15.44 4.96 -14.18
CA GLY A 61 15.22 5.02 -12.76
C GLY A 61 13.79 4.84 -12.31
N ASN A 62 13.61 4.78 -10.98
CA ASN A 62 12.30 4.69 -10.36
C ASN A 62 11.70 6.08 -10.14
N LEU A 63 10.37 6.14 -10.19
CA LEU A 63 9.64 7.31 -9.74
C LEU A 63 9.64 7.31 -8.21
N HIS A 64 10.20 8.36 -7.61
CA HIS A 64 10.18 8.58 -6.17
C HIS A 64 9.20 9.67 -5.80
N GLY A 65 8.61 9.56 -4.62
CA GLY A 65 7.67 10.56 -4.15
C GLY A 65 6.62 10.02 -3.20
N SER A 66 5.50 10.71 -3.15
CA SER A 66 4.37 10.34 -2.31
C SER A 66 3.07 10.38 -3.10
N ALA A 67 2.20 9.43 -2.80
CA ALA A 67 0.87 9.36 -3.38
C ALA A 67 -0.16 8.97 -2.33
N VAL A 68 -1.40 9.40 -2.51
CA VAL A 68 -2.52 9.04 -1.64
C VAL A 68 -3.51 8.21 -2.42
N TYR A 69 -3.77 7.01 -1.94
CA TYR A 69 -4.83 6.12 -2.39
C TYR A 69 -6.04 6.30 -1.49
N GLN A 70 -7.21 6.52 -2.08
CA GLN A 70 -8.46 6.75 -1.33
C GLN A 70 -9.59 5.90 -1.87
N ARG A 71 -10.42 5.40 -0.96
CA ARG A 71 -11.69 4.75 -1.29
C ARG A 71 -12.67 4.79 -0.13
N SER A 72 -13.96 4.67 -0.44
CA SER A 72 -14.99 4.36 0.56
C SER A 72 -15.26 2.87 0.60
N ILE A 73 -15.55 2.37 1.80
CA ILE A 73 -16.03 1.00 2.03
C ILE A 73 -17.28 1.04 2.88
N ASN A 74 -18.23 0.16 2.59
CA ASN A 74 -19.40 -0.03 3.44
C ASN A 74 -19.17 -1.25 4.33
N VAL A 75 -19.27 -1.08 5.65
CA VAL A 75 -19.03 -2.12 6.65
C VAL A 75 -20.26 -2.30 7.51
N GLU A 76 -20.78 -3.53 7.58
CA GLU A 76 -21.72 -3.93 8.62
C GLU A 76 -20.91 -4.27 9.88
N LYS A 77 -20.65 -3.22 10.69
CA LYS A 77 -19.85 -3.38 11.90
C LYS A 77 -20.63 -4.13 12.97
N ARG A 78 -19.98 -5.15 13.55
CA ARG A 78 -20.49 -5.96 14.65
C ARG A 78 -19.56 -5.83 15.84
N GLU A 79 -20.11 -5.64 17.03
CA GLU A 79 -19.34 -5.39 18.25
C GLU A 79 -18.43 -6.56 18.64
N GLU A 80 -18.87 -7.78 18.37
CA GLU A 80 -18.13 -9.00 18.67
C GLU A 80 -16.98 -9.31 17.67
N LYS A 81 -16.85 -8.52 16.59
CA LYS A 81 -15.84 -8.72 15.55
C LYS A 81 -14.74 -7.69 15.62
N ARG A 82 -13.56 -8.15 15.21
CA ARG A 82 -12.42 -7.26 14.95
C ARG A 82 -12.19 -7.17 13.44
N TYR A 83 -11.72 -6.03 13.01
CA TYR A 83 -11.50 -5.70 11.60
C TYR A 83 -10.05 -5.31 11.41
N PHE A 84 -9.38 -6.03 10.54
CA PHE A 84 -7.97 -5.84 10.25
C PHE A 84 -7.80 -5.44 8.79
N LEU A 85 -7.10 -4.35 8.53
CA LEU A 85 -6.67 -4.02 7.19
C LEU A 85 -5.32 -4.68 6.94
N GLU A 86 -5.23 -5.48 5.88
CA GLU A 86 -4.01 -6.14 5.45
C GLU A 86 -3.51 -5.53 4.14
N LEU A 87 -2.25 -5.07 4.15
CA LEU A 87 -1.50 -4.62 2.98
C LEU A 87 -0.43 -5.67 2.69
N GLN A 88 -0.50 -6.33 1.55
CA GLN A 88 0.44 -7.42 1.22
C GLN A 88 1.75 -6.92 0.63
N GLY A 89 1.81 -5.67 0.19
CA GLY A 89 3.04 -5.03 -0.28
C GLY A 89 2.80 -3.60 -0.74
N VAL A 90 3.59 -2.70 -0.18
CA VAL A 90 3.61 -1.27 -0.49
C VAL A 90 5.05 -0.81 -0.55
N GLU A 91 5.45 -0.21 -1.61
CA GLU A 91 6.80 0.33 -1.72
C GLU A 91 6.78 1.85 -1.52
N THR A 92 7.33 2.33 -0.43
CA THR A 92 8.15 1.69 0.64
C THR A 92 7.43 1.79 1.99
N TYR A 93 6.93 2.97 2.31
CA TYR A 93 6.22 3.25 3.56
C TYR A 93 4.73 3.44 3.28
N ALA A 94 3.93 3.02 4.24
CA ALA A 94 2.50 3.28 4.25
C ALA A 94 2.09 4.03 5.51
N THR A 95 1.18 4.98 5.38
CA THR A 95 0.43 5.57 6.49
C THR A 95 -1.04 5.36 6.23
N LEU A 96 -1.68 4.61 7.09
CA LEU A 96 -3.11 4.33 7.00
C LEU A 96 -3.91 5.45 7.67
N ILE A 97 -5.01 5.85 7.05
CA ILE A 97 -5.96 6.81 7.59
C ILE A 97 -7.37 6.23 7.45
N VAL A 98 -8.08 6.09 8.56
CA VAL A 98 -9.44 5.55 8.62
C VAL A 98 -10.36 6.58 9.24
N ASN A 99 -11.34 7.07 8.52
CA ASN A 99 -12.29 8.09 8.99
C ASN A 99 -11.59 9.31 9.62
N GLY A 100 -10.46 9.71 9.07
CA GLY A 100 -9.65 10.83 9.56
C GLY A 100 -8.65 10.48 10.68
N TYR A 101 -8.74 9.30 11.29
CA TYR A 101 -7.72 8.86 12.24
C TYR A 101 -6.49 8.36 11.51
N ARG A 102 -5.33 8.92 11.85
CA ARG A 102 -4.04 8.64 11.22
C ARG A 102 -3.23 7.67 12.07
N TYR A 103 -2.92 6.51 11.53
CA TYR A 103 -2.03 5.53 12.13
C TYR A 103 -0.56 5.92 11.95
N PRO A 104 0.36 5.34 12.73
CA PRO A 104 1.78 5.52 12.51
C PRO A 104 2.19 5.17 11.08
N LYS A 105 3.26 5.79 10.61
CA LYS A 105 3.89 5.47 9.33
C LYS A 105 4.73 4.22 9.49
N GLU A 106 4.48 3.22 8.66
CA GLU A 106 5.13 1.93 8.71
C GLU A 106 5.97 1.65 7.47
N LEU A 107 7.11 1.00 7.68
CA LEU A 107 7.92 0.44 6.61
C LEU A 107 7.31 -0.90 6.19
N VAL A 108 6.58 -0.93 5.11
CA VAL A 108 5.90 -2.14 4.61
C VAL A 108 6.81 -2.92 3.66
N GLY A 109 7.30 -2.26 2.62
CA GLY A 109 8.12 -2.90 1.61
C GLY A 109 7.44 -4.15 1.03
N ARG A 110 8.15 -5.26 1.03
CA ARG A 110 7.69 -6.56 0.50
C ARG A 110 7.06 -7.47 1.55
N THR A 111 6.88 -6.98 2.77
CA THR A 111 6.27 -7.73 3.87
C THR A 111 4.77 -7.49 3.93
N VAL A 112 4.06 -8.40 4.56
CA VAL A 112 2.64 -8.21 4.88
C VAL A 112 2.55 -7.34 6.13
N PHE A 113 1.79 -6.26 6.01
CA PHE A 113 1.45 -5.38 7.12
C PHE A 113 -0.03 -5.52 7.46
N THR A 114 -0.34 -5.67 8.73
CA THR A 114 -1.72 -5.82 9.20
C THR A 114 -1.98 -4.86 10.35
N GLU A 115 -3.03 -4.04 10.23
CA GLU A 115 -3.42 -3.07 11.24
C GLU A 115 -4.85 -3.34 11.73
N ASP A 116 -5.06 -3.28 13.05
CA ASP A 116 -6.38 -3.35 13.64
C ASP A 116 -7.08 -1.99 13.55
N ILE A 117 -8.06 -1.91 12.68
CA ILE A 117 -8.82 -0.68 12.43
C ILE A 117 -10.19 -0.66 13.12
N THR A 118 -10.48 -1.66 13.97
CA THR A 118 -11.79 -1.88 14.59
C THR A 118 -12.32 -0.62 15.29
N GLN A 119 -11.47 0.09 16.03
CA GLN A 119 -11.88 1.25 16.83
C GLN A 119 -12.29 2.46 15.96
N HIS A 120 -11.74 2.57 14.75
CA HIS A 120 -11.94 3.71 13.87
C HIS A 120 -12.94 3.45 12.75
N LEU A 121 -13.48 2.22 12.67
CA LEU A 121 -14.62 1.89 11.81
C LEU A 121 -15.94 2.17 12.50
N HIS A 122 -16.91 2.62 11.73
CA HIS A 122 -18.32 2.68 12.14
C HIS A 122 -19.20 1.83 11.22
N ASN A 123 -20.44 1.62 11.61
CA ASN A 123 -21.41 0.92 10.77
C ASN A 123 -21.79 1.80 9.57
N GLY A 124 -21.84 1.23 8.38
CA GLY A 124 -22.11 1.95 7.12
C GLY A 124 -20.85 2.37 6.39
N ASP A 125 -20.86 3.56 5.80
CA ASP A 125 -19.80 4.03 4.92
C ASP A 125 -18.61 4.57 5.72
N ASN A 126 -17.42 4.09 5.38
CA ASN A 126 -16.16 4.47 5.99
C ASN A 126 -15.18 4.93 4.92
N GLU A 127 -14.38 5.94 5.22
CA GLU A 127 -13.33 6.42 4.33
C GLU A 127 -11.99 5.81 4.70
N LEU A 128 -11.34 5.22 3.72
CA LEU A 128 -9.98 4.70 3.82
C LEU A 128 -9.05 5.53 2.95
N SER A 129 -7.93 5.94 3.51
CA SER A 129 -6.81 6.51 2.76
C SER A 129 -5.53 5.80 3.14
N ILE A 130 -4.69 5.54 2.15
CA ILE A 130 -3.34 4.99 2.32
C ILE A 130 -2.38 5.96 1.64
N GLU A 131 -1.59 6.65 2.45
CA GLU A 131 -0.49 7.44 1.93
C GLU A 131 0.70 6.51 1.72
N VAL A 132 1.24 6.53 0.52
CA VAL A 132 2.41 5.75 0.14
C VAL A 132 3.56 6.72 -0.08
N ASP A 133 4.66 6.49 0.64
CA ASP A 133 5.91 7.20 0.42
C ASP A 133 6.96 6.26 -0.13
N HIS A 134 7.51 6.64 -1.26
CA HIS A 134 8.62 5.96 -1.92
C HIS A 134 9.81 6.91 -2.05
N PRO A 135 10.60 7.09 -0.96
CA PRO A 135 11.72 8.01 -0.97
C PRO A 135 12.90 7.47 -1.79
N GLU A 136 13.72 8.36 -2.29
CA GLU A 136 14.99 7.97 -2.95
C GLU A 136 15.94 7.27 -1.97
N TYR A 137 15.88 7.64 -0.69
CA TYR A 137 16.71 7.06 0.36
C TYR A 137 15.88 6.61 1.56
N ILE A 138 16.12 5.38 2.02
CA ILE A 138 15.50 4.81 3.21
C ILE A 138 16.41 5.08 4.40
N LYS A 139 16.17 6.18 5.10
CA LYS A 139 17.03 6.63 6.22
C LYS A 139 17.04 5.67 7.40
N ASP A 140 15.92 5.00 7.65
CA ASP A 140 15.74 4.11 8.79
C ASP A 140 16.34 2.71 8.58
N SER A 141 16.81 2.43 7.37
CA SER A 141 17.41 1.16 7.00
C SER A 141 18.67 1.37 6.17
N PRO A 142 19.69 2.05 6.72
CA PRO A 142 20.90 2.43 5.97
C PRO A 142 21.74 1.26 5.50
N TRP A 143 21.50 0.06 6.03
CA TRP A 143 22.11 -1.20 5.63
C TRP A 143 21.49 -1.80 4.36
N VAL A 144 20.33 -1.34 3.94
CA VAL A 144 19.71 -1.74 2.67
C VAL A 144 20.25 -0.86 1.57
N CYS A 145 21.11 -1.38 0.73
CA CYS A 145 21.73 -0.66 -0.40
C CYS A 145 22.34 0.71 -0.03
N GLY A 146 22.92 0.83 1.18
CA GLY A 146 23.42 2.11 1.66
C GLY A 146 22.34 3.15 1.96
N GLY A 147 21.10 2.70 2.19
CA GLY A 147 19.95 3.54 2.49
C GLY A 147 19.17 3.99 1.25
N CYS A 148 19.49 3.49 0.07
CA CYS A 148 18.74 3.81 -1.14
C CYS A 148 17.56 2.84 -1.32
N SER A 149 16.44 3.32 -1.83
CA SER A 149 15.39 2.49 -2.40
C SER A 149 15.75 2.16 -3.85
N SER A 150 16.80 1.40 -4.02
CA SER A 150 17.70 1.50 -5.16
C SER A 150 17.19 0.85 -6.43
N GLU A 151 17.31 1.57 -7.50
CA GLU A 151 17.38 1.09 -8.88
C GLU A 151 18.61 0.20 -9.15
N TRP A 152 19.63 0.39 -8.36
CA TRP A 152 20.96 -0.19 -8.47
C TRP A 152 21.21 -1.29 -7.44
N GLY A 153 20.20 -1.65 -6.67
CA GLY A 153 20.27 -2.73 -5.69
C GLY A 153 20.57 -4.05 -6.37
N PHE A 154 21.62 -4.66 -5.92
CA PHE A 154 22.30 -5.80 -6.51
C PHE A 154 21.44 -7.03 -6.77
N SER A 155 20.29 -7.19 -6.16
CA SER A 155 19.53 -8.43 -6.24
C SER A 155 18.03 -8.24 -6.39
N GLU A 156 17.51 -7.05 -6.19
CA GLU A 156 16.07 -6.88 -5.99
C GLU A 156 15.33 -6.27 -7.17
N GLY A 157 16.07 -5.84 -8.17
CA GLY A 157 15.49 -5.18 -9.33
C GLY A 157 14.84 -3.83 -8.98
N SER A 158 14.04 -3.33 -9.86
CA SER A 158 13.36 -2.06 -9.67
C SER A 158 12.29 -2.17 -8.59
N GLN A 159 12.19 -1.12 -7.78
CA GLN A 159 11.21 -0.98 -6.73
C GLN A 159 9.95 -0.31 -7.30
N PRO A 160 8.78 -0.96 -7.31
CA PRO A 160 7.58 -0.37 -7.87
C PRO A 160 6.98 0.67 -6.92
N PHE A 161 6.79 1.90 -7.37
CA PHE A 161 6.11 2.90 -6.57
C PHE A 161 4.61 2.64 -6.52
N GLY A 162 4.05 2.37 -5.35
CA GLY A 162 2.63 2.19 -5.15
C GLY A 162 2.26 1.00 -4.26
N ILE A 163 0.99 0.64 -4.32
CA ILE A 163 0.44 -0.56 -3.67
C ILE A 163 0.46 -1.69 -4.70
N TYR A 164 1.55 -2.43 -4.74
CA TYR A 164 1.82 -3.39 -5.81
C TYR A 164 1.38 -4.83 -5.49
N ARG A 165 0.70 -5.03 -4.36
CA ARG A 165 0.05 -6.27 -3.96
C ARG A 165 -1.35 -6.01 -3.41
N PRO A 166 -2.18 -7.06 -3.27
CA PRO A 166 -3.55 -6.93 -2.79
C PRO A 166 -3.70 -6.24 -1.44
N VAL A 167 -4.88 -5.64 -1.26
CA VAL A 167 -5.37 -5.10 0.01
C VAL A 167 -6.66 -5.80 0.39
N SER A 168 -6.80 -6.18 1.66
CA SER A 168 -7.99 -6.86 2.16
C SER A 168 -8.40 -6.39 3.56
N LEU A 169 -9.69 -6.59 3.86
CA LEU A 169 -10.30 -6.39 5.16
C LEU A 169 -10.84 -7.73 5.67
#